data_bc758b6b3dca67f0ebb1462ab6445b21
#
_entry.id   bc758b6b3dca67f0ebb1462ab6445b21
#
_cell.length_a   1.000
_cell.length_b   1.000
_cell.length_c   1.000
_cell.angle_alpha   90.00
_cell.angle_beta   90.00
_cell.angle_gamma   90.00
#
_symmetry.space_group_name_H-M   'P 1'
#
loop_
_entity.id
_entity.type
_entity.pdbx_description
1 polymer ?
#
loop_
_entity_poly.entity_id
_entity_poly.type
_entity_poly.pdbx_seq_one_letter_code
_entity_poly.pdbx_strand_id
1 'polypeptide(L)'
;MSNQYLIAGADMLAARPGFRLVGRDEALKRLTSILIRSDANSVLLYGPGGVGCSALVRGLQALKAEPNAPFDIVRKRFFWVDTDCLFSLQDDGQISTEFANILGRMSRTPDSVLVISDAKVFIESAGHTGNTHFINALILAIKQHVTQVILEGRDDDLELVFRCHPHIQQAFTMMELAEPDAASLQAIVRFGADRLTGDHGIRIDAEAAAAANGVTNNYRGGGHGID
;
A
#
# COMPACT_ATOMS: atom_id res chain seq x y z
N MET A 1 12.58 21.32 -3.61
CA MET A 1 11.85 21.51 -2.34
C MET A 1 11.24 20.17 -1.95
N SER A 2 11.45 19.70 -0.73
CA SER A 2 10.80 18.50 -0.21
C SER A 2 9.30 18.81 -0.09
N ASN A 3 8.43 17.98 -0.67
CA ASN A 3 7.00 18.12 -0.43
C ASN A 3 6.72 17.37 0.88
N GLN A 4 6.28 18.09 1.91
CA GLN A 4 6.02 17.56 3.25
C GLN A 4 4.93 16.47 3.27
N TYR A 5 4.12 16.39 2.19
CA TYR A 5 3.05 15.40 2.05
C TYR A 5 3.47 14.14 1.28
N LEU A 6 4.76 14.00 0.94
CA LEU A 6 5.29 12.84 0.23
C LEU A 6 6.48 12.23 0.97
N ILE A 7 6.40 10.94 1.24
CA ILE A 7 7.45 10.14 1.83
C ILE A 7 8.10 9.31 0.71
N ALA A 8 9.41 9.44 0.52
CA ALA A 8 10.11 8.63 -0.48
C ALA A 8 10.19 7.16 -0.03
N GLY A 9 10.17 6.24 -1.01
CA GLY A 9 10.21 4.81 -0.73
C GLY A 9 11.45 4.35 0.04
N ALA A 10 12.59 5.02 -0.17
CA ALA A 10 13.79 4.75 0.62
C ALA A 10 13.58 5.08 2.11
N ASP A 11 12.90 6.20 2.41
CA ASP A 11 12.63 6.61 3.79
C ASP A 11 11.61 5.68 4.45
N MET A 12 10.63 5.17 3.69
CA MET A 12 9.67 4.16 4.16
C MET A 12 10.35 2.83 4.58
N LEU A 13 11.41 2.42 3.88
CA LEU A 13 12.20 1.25 4.29
C LEU A 13 13.16 1.57 5.43
N ALA A 14 13.79 2.75 5.42
CA ALA A 14 14.70 3.17 6.48
C ALA A 14 14.00 3.26 7.85
N ALA A 15 12.71 3.62 7.86
CA ALA A 15 11.89 3.63 9.06
C ALA A 15 11.59 2.22 9.64
N ARG A 16 11.91 1.15 8.89
CA ARG A 16 11.72 -0.26 9.31
C ARG A 16 12.97 -1.09 8.98
N PRO A 17 14.07 -0.89 9.70
CA PRO A 17 15.31 -1.65 9.47
C PRO A 17 15.05 -3.15 9.60
N GLY A 18 15.67 -3.95 8.72
CA GLY A 18 15.45 -5.39 8.68
C GLY A 18 14.12 -5.85 8.09
N PHE A 19 13.33 -4.96 7.48
CA PHE A 19 12.10 -5.36 6.79
C PHE A 19 12.41 -6.36 5.68
N ARG A 20 11.67 -7.47 5.69
CA ARG A 20 11.66 -8.49 4.64
C ARG A 20 10.21 -8.94 4.42
N LEU A 21 9.81 -9.03 3.17
CA LEU A 21 8.54 -9.65 2.81
C LEU A 21 8.69 -11.17 2.85
N VAL A 22 7.79 -11.84 3.55
CA VAL A 22 7.81 -13.30 3.74
C VAL A 22 6.45 -13.88 3.35
N GLY A 23 6.43 -15.02 2.66
CA GLY A 23 5.20 -15.77 2.34
C GLY A 23 4.26 -15.06 1.37
N ARG A 24 4.75 -14.13 0.56
CA ARG A 24 3.95 -13.33 -0.38
C ARG A 24 4.55 -13.25 -1.79
N ASP A 25 5.40 -14.20 -2.15
CA ASP A 25 6.16 -14.16 -3.40
C ASP A 25 5.27 -14.12 -4.64
N GLU A 26 4.19 -14.92 -4.68
CA GLU A 26 3.26 -14.93 -5.81
C GLU A 26 2.45 -13.63 -5.91
N ALA A 27 2.03 -13.08 -4.78
CA ALA A 27 1.35 -11.78 -4.76
C ALA A 27 2.30 -10.67 -5.22
N LEU A 28 3.57 -10.72 -4.81
CA LEU A 28 4.59 -9.76 -5.23
C LEU A 28 4.86 -9.85 -6.75
N LYS A 29 4.97 -11.05 -7.30
CA LYS A 29 5.11 -11.27 -8.74
C LYS A 29 3.89 -10.72 -9.51
N ARG A 30 2.68 -10.98 -9.02
CA ARG A 30 1.44 -10.49 -9.62
C ARG A 30 1.39 -8.96 -9.62
N LEU A 31 1.67 -8.31 -8.49
CA LEU A 31 1.73 -6.85 -8.39
C LEU A 31 2.80 -6.27 -9.31
N THR A 32 3.99 -6.86 -9.33
CA THR A 32 5.09 -6.51 -10.24
C THR A 32 4.62 -6.59 -11.69
N SER A 33 3.96 -7.68 -12.09
CA SER A 33 3.50 -7.90 -13.47
C SER A 33 2.47 -6.87 -13.93
N ILE A 34 1.65 -6.33 -13.02
CA ILE A 34 0.71 -5.24 -13.33
C ILE A 34 1.47 -3.93 -13.53
N LEU A 35 2.39 -3.61 -12.64
CA LEU A 35 3.12 -2.33 -12.67
C LEU A 35 4.07 -2.18 -13.87
N ILE A 36 4.50 -3.27 -14.50
CA ILE A 36 5.37 -3.22 -15.70
C ILE A 36 4.59 -3.14 -17.03
N ARG A 37 3.25 -3.21 -16.99
CA ARG A 37 2.44 -3.04 -18.20
C ARG A 37 2.58 -1.63 -18.76
N SER A 38 2.36 -1.51 -20.07
CA SER A 38 2.29 -0.20 -20.75
C SER A 38 0.99 0.53 -20.46
N ASP A 39 -0.09 -0.22 -20.19
CA ASP A 39 -1.43 0.30 -19.90
C ASP A 39 -2.07 -0.46 -18.74
N ALA A 40 -3.14 0.08 -18.16
CA ALA A 40 -3.85 -0.48 -17.00
C ALA A 40 -2.89 -0.92 -15.87
N ASN A 41 -1.89 -0.07 -15.60
CA ASN A 41 -0.76 -0.33 -14.72
C ASN A 41 -0.88 0.34 -13.34
N SER A 42 -2.00 0.98 -13.04
CA SER A 42 -2.36 1.44 -11.70
C SER A 42 -3.20 0.39 -11.00
N VAL A 43 -3.01 0.19 -9.70
CA VAL A 43 -3.56 -0.94 -8.95
C VAL A 43 -4.38 -0.44 -7.77
N LEU A 44 -5.61 -0.94 -7.63
CA LEU A 44 -6.32 -0.95 -6.35
C LEU A 44 -6.05 -2.31 -5.70
N LEU A 45 -5.15 -2.29 -4.72
CA LEU A 45 -4.75 -3.45 -3.92
C LEU A 45 -5.63 -3.51 -2.69
N TYR A 46 -6.39 -4.59 -2.52
CA TYR A 46 -7.34 -4.71 -1.43
C TYR A 46 -7.39 -6.12 -0.85
N GLY A 47 -7.96 -6.25 0.32
CA GLY A 47 -8.20 -7.50 1.00
C GLY A 47 -8.67 -7.28 2.43
N PRO A 48 -8.85 -8.36 3.19
CA PRO A 48 -9.23 -8.29 4.60
C PRO A 48 -8.29 -7.39 5.41
N GLY A 49 -8.83 -6.72 6.43
CA GLY A 49 -8.03 -5.87 7.32
C GLY A 49 -6.85 -6.65 7.91
N GLY A 50 -5.64 -6.08 7.87
CA GLY A 50 -4.43 -6.74 8.37
C GLY A 50 -3.81 -7.79 7.44
N VAL A 51 -4.36 -8.05 6.25
CA VAL A 51 -3.85 -9.07 5.31
C VAL A 51 -2.45 -8.81 4.78
N GLY A 52 -1.94 -7.57 4.92
CA GLY A 52 -0.58 -7.20 4.56
C GLY A 52 -0.43 -6.46 3.23
N CYS A 53 -1.45 -5.71 2.78
CA CYS A 53 -1.36 -4.86 1.58
C CYS A 53 -0.15 -3.92 1.65
N SER A 54 -0.02 -3.16 2.72
CA SER A 54 1.10 -2.24 2.91
C SER A 54 2.46 -2.95 3.04
N ALA A 55 2.49 -4.17 3.58
CA ALA A 55 3.71 -4.98 3.60
C ALA A 55 4.11 -5.40 2.18
N LEU A 56 3.13 -5.78 1.35
CA LEU A 56 3.37 -6.16 -0.05
C LEU A 56 3.94 -4.98 -0.86
N VAL A 57 3.39 -3.77 -0.69
CA VAL A 57 3.89 -2.57 -1.38
C VAL A 57 5.30 -2.19 -0.91
N ARG A 58 5.59 -2.31 0.41
CA ARG A 58 6.97 -2.16 0.92
C ARG A 58 7.89 -3.24 0.36
N GLY A 59 7.38 -4.46 0.15
CA GLY A 59 8.10 -5.56 -0.51
C GLY A 59 8.56 -5.20 -1.91
N LEU A 60 7.75 -4.48 -2.70
CA LEU A 60 8.16 -3.95 -4.01
C LEU A 60 9.37 -3.01 -3.90
N GLN A 61 9.36 -2.12 -2.90
CA GLN A 61 10.48 -1.22 -2.69
C GLN A 61 11.74 -1.98 -2.24
N ALA A 62 11.59 -3.02 -1.39
CA ALA A 62 12.69 -3.88 -0.97
C ALA A 62 13.24 -4.73 -2.13
N LEU A 63 12.36 -5.23 -3.02
CA LEU A 63 12.72 -6.00 -4.21
C LEU A 63 13.76 -5.29 -5.09
N LYS A 64 13.75 -3.96 -5.13
CA LYS A 64 14.70 -3.17 -5.95
C LYS A 64 16.16 -3.40 -5.58
N ALA A 65 16.44 -3.82 -4.35
CA ALA A 65 17.80 -4.13 -3.87
C ALA A 65 18.23 -5.58 -4.16
N GLU A 66 17.32 -6.42 -4.65
CA GLU A 66 17.62 -7.81 -4.96
C GLU A 66 18.40 -7.95 -6.29
N PRO A 67 19.39 -8.86 -6.36
CA PRO A 67 20.20 -9.02 -7.58
C PRO A 67 19.42 -9.39 -8.83
N ASN A 68 18.29 -10.08 -8.66
CA ASN A 68 17.40 -10.55 -9.76
C ASN A 68 16.14 -9.69 -9.91
N ALA A 69 16.14 -8.48 -9.38
CA ALA A 69 14.99 -7.58 -9.49
C ALA A 69 14.72 -7.25 -10.97
N PRO A 70 13.45 -7.26 -11.42
CA PRO A 70 13.11 -6.83 -12.77
C PRO A 70 13.57 -5.39 -13.01
N PHE A 71 14.27 -5.14 -14.12
CA PHE A 71 14.80 -3.82 -14.45
C PHE A 71 13.75 -2.72 -14.39
N ASP A 72 12.53 -3.01 -14.89
CA ASP A 72 11.42 -2.05 -14.87
C ASP A 72 10.96 -1.68 -13.46
N ILE A 73 11.10 -2.57 -12.47
CA ILE A 73 10.81 -2.26 -11.07
C ILE A 73 11.97 -1.48 -10.43
N VAL A 74 13.21 -1.80 -10.77
CA VAL A 74 14.39 -1.07 -10.25
C VAL A 74 14.33 0.40 -10.63
N ARG A 75 13.86 0.73 -11.84
CA ARG A 75 13.71 2.11 -12.32
C ARG A 75 12.62 2.89 -11.59
N LYS A 76 11.56 2.22 -11.09
CA LYS A 76 10.41 2.90 -10.48
C LYS A 76 10.80 3.64 -9.20
N ARG A 77 10.19 4.81 -9.02
CA ARG A 77 10.37 5.67 -7.85
C ARG A 77 9.07 5.73 -7.08
N PHE A 78 9.03 5.06 -5.95
CA PHE A 78 7.83 5.01 -5.10
C PHE A 78 7.78 6.22 -4.17
N PHE A 79 6.61 6.83 -4.08
CA PHE A 79 6.30 7.93 -3.17
C PHE A 79 4.99 7.64 -2.47
N TRP A 80 4.99 7.66 -1.15
CA TRP A 80 3.79 7.54 -0.33
C TRP A 80 3.20 8.91 -0.05
N VAL A 81 1.88 9.03 -0.20
CA VAL A 81 1.15 10.20 0.27
C VAL A 81 1.03 10.10 1.79
N ASP A 82 1.48 11.13 2.48
CA ASP A 82 1.19 11.31 3.89
C ASP A 82 -0.24 11.89 4.01
N THR A 83 -1.21 10.97 4.07
CA THR A 83 -2.64 11.32 4.11
C THR A 83 -3.00 12.06 5.39
N ASP A 84 -2.39 11.70 6.51
CA ASP A 84 -2.64 12.35 7.80
C ASP A 84 -2.18 13.81 7.77
N CYS A 85 -0.98 14.05 7.25
CA CYS A 85 -0.45 15.39 7.09
C CYS A 85 -1.26 16.20 6.05
N LEU A 86 -1.64 15.59 4.93
CA LEU A 86 -2.40 16.26 3.87
C LEU A 86 -3.79 16.66 4.35
N PHE A 87 -4.50 15.76 5.03
CA PHE A 87 -5.87 16.02 5.51
C PHE A 87 -5.93 16.72 6.87
N SER A 88 -4.78 16.99 7.51
CA SER A 88 -4.72 17.93 8.63
C SER A 88 -4.98 19.38 8.22
N LEU A 89 -4.88 19.68 6.94
CA LEU A 89 -5.31 20.97 6.38
C LEU A 89 -6.82 21.11 6.53
N GLN A 90 -7.26 22.26 7.09
CA GLN A 90 -8.69 22.52 7.37
C GLN A 90 -9.43 23.12 6.19
N ASP A 91 -8.72 23.44 5.10
CA ASP A 91 -9.27 24.10 3.91
C ASP A 91 -9.16 23.16 2.70
N ASP A 92 -10.30 22.83 2.12
CA ASP A 92 -10.42 21.97 0.95
C ASP A 92 -9.73 22.52 -0.30
N GLY A 93 -9.70 23.82 -0.45
CA GLY A 93 -8.98 24.49 -1.52
C GLY A 93 -7.47 24.28 -1.38
N GLN A 94 -6.96 24.28 -0.14
CA GLN A 94 -5.56 23.98 0.15
C GLN A 94 -5.25 22.49 -0.12
N ILE A 95 -6.10 21.57 0.35
CA ILE A 95 -5.94 20.13 0.08
C ILE A 95 -5.86 19.87 -1.42
N SER A 96 -6.81 20.43 -2.19
CA SER A 96 -6.84 20.27 -3.65
C SER A 96 -5.60 20.86 -4.32
N THR A 97 -5.14 22.02 -3.86
CA THR A 97 -3.94 22.68 -4.38
C THR A 97 -2.69 21.86 -4.08
N GLU A 98 -2.53 21.38 -2.85
CA GLU A 98 -1.39 20.56 -2.48
C GLU A 98 -1.39 19.21 -3.19
N PHE A 99 -2.54 18.60 -3.37
CA PHE A 99 -2.64 17.37 -4.14
C PHE A 99 -2.30 17.60 -5.63
N ALA A 100 -2.73 18.70 -6.22
CA ALA A 100 -2.31 19.09 -7.57
C ALA A 100 -0.79 19.31 -7.66
N ASN A 101 -0.16 19.90 -6.64
CA ASN A 101 1.29 20.04 -6.53
C ASN A 101 1.99 18.67 -6.47
N ILE A 102 1.43 17.69 -5.76
CA ILE A 102 1.90 16.30 -5.73
C ILE A 102 1.87 15.71 -7.15
N LEU A 103 0.73 15.76 -7.83
CA LEU A 103 0.59 15.24 -9.20
C LEU A 103 1.54 15.96 -10.18
N GLY A 104 1.68 17.28 -10.06
CA GLY A 104 2.63 18.06 -10.83
C GLY A 104 4.10 17.69 -10.58
N ARG A 105 4.44 17.21 -9.39
CA ARG A 105 5.75 16.63 -9.11
C ARG A 105 5.92 15.26 -9.75
N MET A 106 4.89 14.41 -9.66
CA MET A 106 4.92 13.09 -10.29
C MET A 106 5.11 13.21 -11.81
N SER A 107 4.43 14.15 -12.47
CA SER A 107 4.58 14.38 -13.91
C SER A 107 6.00 14.73 -14.36
N ARG A 108 6.78 15.35 -13.47
CA ARG A 108 8.19 15.70 -13.70
C ARG A 108 9.18 14.63 -13.23
N THR A 109 8.68 13.55 -12.62
CA THR A 109 9.50 12.46 -12.08
C THR A 109 9.27 11.20 -12.91
N PRO A 110 10.18 10.85 -13.82
CA PRO A 110 10.03 9.64 -14.62
C PRO A 110 9.89 8.40 -13.75
N ASP A 111 9.12 7.44 -14.24
CA ASP A 111 8.88 6.15 -13.58
C ASP A 111 8.32 6.28 -12.15
N SER A 112 7.61 7.38 -11.85
CA SER A 112 7.00 7.59 -10.53
C SER A 112 5.82 6.67 -10.29
N VAL A 113 5.71 6.16 -9.07
CA VAL A 113 4.56 5.40 -8.56
C VAL A 113 4.10 6.06 -7.28
N LEU A 114 2.87 6.57 -7.28
CA LEU A 114 2.24 7.18 -6.12
C LEU A 114 1.53 6.09 -5.32
N VAL A 115 1.81 6.00 -4.03
CA VAL A 115 1.16 5.04 -3.11
C VAL A 115 0.25 5.80 -2.16
N ILE A 116 -0.99 5.38 -2.08
CA ILE A 116 -2.02 5.91 -1.17
C ILE A 116 -2.48 4.76 -0.30
N SER A 117 -2.15 4.80 0.99
CA SER A 117 -2.26 3.63 1.88
C SER A 117 -3.66 3.39 2.45
N ASP A 118 -4.58 4.32 2.32
CA ASP A 118 -5.96 4.16 2.81
C ASP A 118 -6.96 4.77 1.82
N ALA A 119 -7.57 3.90 1.01
CA ALA A 119 -8.56 4.30 0.01
C ALA A 119 -9.79 4.94 0.64
N LYS A 120 -10.25 4.41 1.80
CA LYS A 120 -11.43 4.94 2.48
C LYS A 120 -11.19 6.34 3.00
N VAL A 121 -10.15 6.54 3.80
CA VAL A 121 -9.80 7.85 4.34
C VAL A 121 -9.58 8.84 3.21
N PHE A 122 -8.86 8.45 2.16
CA PHE A 122 -8.60 9.28 1.00
C PHE A 122 -9.89 9.73 0.29
N ILE A 123 -10.88 8.84 0.20
CA ILE A 123 -12.14 9.09 -0.51
C ILE A 123 -13.17 9.81 0.38
N GLU A 124 -13.28 9.43 1.66
CA GLU A 124 -14.18 10.09 2.60
C GLU A 124 -13.77 11.54 2.84
N SER A 125 -12.47 11.82 2.91
CA SER A 125 -11.97 13.20 3.01
C SER A 125 -12.35 14.05 1.81
N ALA A 126 -12.57 13.44 0.62
CA ALA A 126 -13.17 14.11 -0.53
C ALA A 126 -14.68 14.33 -0.37
N GLY A 127 -15.37 13.36 0.24
CA GLY A 127 -16.84 13.35 0.33
C GLY A 127 -17.42 14.29 1.39
N HIS A 128 -16.71 14.47 2.51
CA HIS A 128 -17.17 15.32 3.63
C HIS A 128 -17.32 16.79 3.23
N THR A 129 -16.62 17.20 2.23
CA THR A 129 -16.53 18.59 1.75
C THR A 129 -17.22 18.81 0.41
N GLY A 130 -17.74 17.74 -0.21
CA GLY A 130 -18.25 17.79 -1.59
C GLY A 130 -17.14 18.05 -2.64
N ASN A 131 -15.88 18.07 -2.20
CA ASN A 131 -14.74 18.38 -3.06
C ASN A 131 -14.17 17.13 -3.71
N THR A 132 -14.78 16.70 -4.80
CA THR A 132 -14.29 15.56 -5.61
C THR A 132 -13.15 15.93 -6.55
N HIS A 133 -12.70 17.19 -6.55
CA HIS A 133 -11.73 17.68 -7.53
C HIS A 133 -10.42 16.92 -7.51
N PHE A 134 -9.88 16.60 -6.34
CA PHE A 134 -8.59 15.90 -6.27
C PHE A 134 -8.70 14.42 -6.67
N ILE A 135 -9.84 13.74 -6.44
CA ILE A 135 -10.08 12.38 -6.95
C ILE A 135 -10.17 12.37 -8.47
N ASN A 136 -10.90 13.34 -9.04
CA ASN A 136 -10.99 13.49 -10.48
C ASN A 136 -9.62 13.81 -11.10
N ALA A 137 -8.81 14.63 -10.44
CA ALA A 137 -7.44 14.91 -10.84
C ALA A 137 -6.56 13.65 -10.81
N LEU A 138 -6.69 12.80 -9.78
CA LEU A 138 -5.99 11.52 -9.69
C LEU A 138 -6.39 10.58 -10.84
N ILE A 139 -7.69 10.41 -11.09
CA ILE A 139 -8.21 9.57 -12.18
C ILE A 139 -7.71 10.08 -13.53
N LEU A 140 -7.71 11.39 -13.73
CA LEU A 140 -7.20 12.00 -14.97
C LEU A 140 -5.69 11.76 -15.13
N ALA A 141 -4.92 11.92 -14.06
CA ALA A 141 -3.47 11.68 -14.06
C ALA A 141 -3.14 10.21 -14.43
N ILE A 142 -3.92 9.25 -13.93
CA ILE A 142 -3.80 7.83 -14.30
C ILE A 142 -4.12 7.63 -15.79
N LYS A 143 -5.25 8.15 -16.27
CA LYS A 143 -5.68 8.02 -17.67
C LYS A 143 -4.73 8.68 -18.67
N GLN A 144 -4.05 9.73 -18.26
CA GLN A 144 -3.06 10.44 -19.06
C GLN A 144 -1.63 9.90 -18.89
N HIS A 145 -1.45 8.79 -18.15
CA HIS A 145 -0.14 8.18 -17.85
C HIS A 145 0.86 9.17 -17.21
N VAL A 146 0.36 10.14 -16.46
CA VAL A 146 1.21 11.11 -15.73
C VAL A 146 2.01 10.41 -14.64
N THR A 147 1.38 9.49 -13.93
CA THR A 147 1.99 8.63 -12.91
C THR A 147 1.22 7.34 -12.78
N GLN A 148 1.88 6.30 -12.28
CA GLN A 148 1.21 5.09 -11.82
C GLN A 148 0.76 5.27 -10.37
N VAL A 149 -0.33 4.62 -10.00
CA VAL A 149 -0.89 4.71 -8.64
C VAL A 149 -1.11 3.32 -8.07
N ILE A 150 -0.71 3.12 -6.82
CA ILE A 150 -1.15 2.01 -5.98
C ILE A 150 -2.05 2.61 -4.90
N LEU A 151 -3.32 2.21 -4.92
CA LEU A 151 -4.30 2.58 -3.91
C LEU A 151 -4.55 1.34 -3.04
N GLU A 152 -4.29 1.44 -1.75
CA GLU A 152 -4.52 0.34 -0.80
C GLU A 152 -5.90 0.49 -0.14
N GLY A 153 -6.68 -0.58 -0.07
CA GLY A 153 -8.01 -0.56 0.53
C GLY A 153 -8.33 -1.85 1.29
N ARG A 154 -9.43 -1.82 2.03
CA ARG A 154 -10.04 -2.99 2.63
C ARG A 154 -11.22 -3.44 1.78
N ASP A 155 -11.47 -4.74 1.72
CA ASP A 155 -12.64 -5.31 1.04
C ASP A 155 -13.96 -4.75 1.59
N ASP A 156 -14.08 -4.63 2.92
CA ASP A 156 -15.25 -4.07 3.60
C ASP A 156 -15.55 -2.61 3.19
N ASP A 157 -14.55 -1.85 2.77
CA ASP A 157 -14.66 -0.44 2.43
C ASP A 157 -14.93 -0.20 0.92
N LEU A 158 -14.71 -1.22 0.07
CA LEU A 158 -14.78 -1.05 -1.39
C LEU A 158 -16.17 -0.67 -1.89
N GLU A 159 -17.23 -1.21 -1.29
CA GLU A 159 -18.60 -0.85 -1.68
C GLU A 159 -18.85 0.65 -1.50
N LEU A 160 -18.41 1.21 -0.38
CA LEU A 160 -18.48 2.65 -0.11
C LEU A 160 -17.66 3.45 -1.13
N VAL A 161 -16.41 3.02 -1.38
CA VAL A 161 -15.50 3.64 -2.33
C VAL A 161 -16.13 3.72 -3.72
N PHE A 162 -16.69 2.64 -4.23
CA PHE A 162 -17.29 2.59 -5.56
C PHE A 162 -18.63 3.30 -5.65
N ARG A 163 -19.42 3.32 -4.57
CA ARG A 163 -20.65 4.08 -4.49
C ARG A 163 -20.39 5.58 -4.54
N CYS A 164 -19.38 6.06 -3.84
CA CYS A 164 -19.00 7.47 -3.85
C CYS A 164 -18.33 7.88 -5.17
N HIS A 165 -17.50 7.01 -5.75
CA HIS A 165 -16.71 7.31 -6.93
C HIS A 165 -16.62 6.11 -7.89
N PRO A 166 -17.68 5.82 -8.69
CA PRO A 166 -17.72 4.67 -9.61
C PRO A 166 -16.57 4.64 -10.62
N HIS A 167 -16.03 5.79 -10.98
CA HIS A 167 -14.94 5.91 -11.95
C HIS A 167 -13.59 5.36 -11.42
N ILE A 168 -13.44 5.18 -10.12
CA ILE A 168 -12.24 4.56 -9.52
C ILE A 168 -12.10 3.13 -10.03
N GLN A 169 -13.17 2.34 -10.03
CA GLN A 169 -13.15 0.97 -10.51
C GLN A 169 -12.65 0.85 -11.97
N GLN A 170 -12.92 1.86 -12.80
CA GLN A 170 -12.49 1.88 -14.19
C GLN A 170 -11.05 2.34 -14.39
N ALA A 171 -10.50 3.09 -13.42
CA ALA A 171 -9.16 3.66 -13.51
C ALA A 171 -8.07 2.70 -13.01
N PHE A 172 -8.42 1.71 -12.21
CA PHE A 172 -7.48 0.81 -11.55
C PHE A 172 -7.66 -0.64 -11.98
N THR A 173 -6.56 -1.37 -12.09
CA THR A 173 -6.58 -2.84 -12.09
C THR A 173 -6.84 -3.32 -10.67
N MET A 174 -7.91 -4.09 -10.49
CA MET A 174 -8.28 -4.64 -9.19
C MET A 174 -7.37 -5.82 -8.84
N MET A 175 -6.74 -5.78 -7.68
CA MET A 175 -5.91 -6.88 -7.17
C MET A 175 -6.30 -7.22 -5.74
N GLU A 176 -6.98 -8.33 -5.57
CA GLU A 176 -7.26 -8.90 -4.26
C GLU A 176 -6.02 -9.58 -3.70
N LEU A 177 -5.71 -9.26 -2.45
CA LEU A 177 -4.71 -9.95 -1.64
C LEU A 177 -5.45 -10.87 -0.66
N ALA A 178 -5.50 -12.15 -1.00
CA ALA A 178 -6.08 -13.16 -0.14
C ALA A 178 -5.20 -13.42 1.10
N GLU A 179 -5.78 -14.01 2.13
CA GLU A 179 -5.03 -14.50 3.27
C GLU A 179 -3.92 -15.47 2.84
N PRO A 180 -2.79 -15.48 3.56
CA PRO A 180 -1.73 -16.44 3.29
C PRO A 180 -2.22 -17.87 3.58
N ASP A 181 -1.74 -18.82 2.82
CA ASP A 181 -1.93 -20.22 3.16
C ASP A 181 -1.22 -20.59 4.49
N ALA A 182 -1.54 -21.75 5.04
CA ALA A 182 -1.02 -22.17 6.35
C ALA A 182 0.53 -22.21 6.39
N ALA A 183 1.19 -22.57 5.30
CA ALA A 183 2.64 -22.64 5.24
C ALA A 183 3.26 -21.24 5.22
N SER A 184 2.70 -20.34 4.40
CA SER A 184 3.09 -18.93 4.33
C SER A 184 2.85 -18.22 5.66
N LEU A 185 1.71 -18.47 6.30
CA LEU A 185 1.37 -17.92 7.60
C LEU A 185 2.38 -18.36 8.67
N GLN A 186 2.73 -19.65 8.72
CA GLN A 186 3.77 -20.14 9.63
C GLN A 186 5.12 -19.45 9.39
N ALA A 187 5.51 -19.24 8.13
CA ALA A 187 6.74 -18.55 7.79
C ALA A 187 6.72 -17.08 8.26
N ILE A 188 5.60 -16.39 8.10
CA ILE A 188 5.39 -15.00 8.55
C ILE A 188 5.52 -14.93 10.08
N VAL A 189 4.79 -15.79 10.81
CA VAL A 189 4.79 -15.83 12.28
C VAL A 189 6.20 -16.14 12.81
N ARG A 190 6.89 -17.13 12.22
CA ARG A 190 8.26 -17.47 12.60
C ARG A 190 9.21 -16.29 12.38
N PHE A 191 9.15 -15.65 11.23
CA PHE A 191 9.96 -14.46 10.96
C PHE A 191 9.68 -13.33 11.95
N GLY A 192 8.41 -13.11 12.32
CA GLY A 192 8.02 -12.15 13.35
C GLY A 192 8.61 -12.49 14.72
N ALA A 193 8.52 -13.75 15.13
CA ALA A 193 9.07 -14.25 16.39
C ALA A 193 10.60 -14.12 16.47
N ASP A 194 11.29 -14.49 15.38
CA ASP A 194 12.75 -14.35 15.29
C ASP A 194 13.18 -12.89 15.40
N ARG A 195 12.45 -11.99 14.77
CA ARG A 195 12.69 -10.55 14.83
C ARG A 195 12.48 -9.99 16.23
N LEU A 196 11.35 -10.31 16.87
CA LEU A 196 11.05 -9.89 18.25
C LEU A 196 12.10 -10.42 19.24
N THR A 197 12.58 -11.65 19.00
CA THR A 197 13.69 -12.22 19.78
C THR A 197 14.96 -11.38 19.64
N GLY A 198 15.30 -10.96 18.42
CA GLY A 198 16.47 -10.11 18.15
C GLY A 198 16.32 -8.70 18.73
N ASP A 199 15.14 -8.08 18.60
CA ASP A 199 14.91 -6.71 19.03
C ASP A 199 14.80 -6.57 20.56
N HIS A 200 14.25 -7.59 21.25
CA HIS A 200 13.93 -7.53 22.69
C HIS A 200 14.70 -8.53 23.55
N GLY A 201 15.48 -9.42 22.98
CA GLY A 201 16.21 -10.45 23.72
C GLY A 201 15.32 -11.52 24.38
N ILE A 202 14.05 -11.61 23.96
CA ILE A 202 13.05 -12.54 24.49
C ILE A 202 12.99 -13.76 23.57
N ARG A 203 13.21 -14.95 24.11
CA ARG A 203 13.07 -16.18 23.33
C ARG A 203 11.59 -16.52 23.13
N ILE A 204 11.15 -16.55 21.88
CA ILE A 204 9.82 -17.02 21.48
C ILE A 204 10.01 -18.40 20.83
N ASP A 205 9.47 -19.43 21.43
CA ASP A 205 9.51 -20.76 20.85
C ASP A 205 8.41 -21.00 19.80
N ALA A 206 8.55 -22.10 19.04
CA ALA A 206 7.60 -22.41 17.98
C ALA A 206 6.19 -22.72 18.51
N GLU A 207 6.07 -23.23 19.72
CA GLU A 207 4.78 -23.49 20.36
C GLU A 207 4.04 -22.20 20.74
N ALA A 208 4.76 -21.25 21.33
CA ALA A 208 4.22 -19.93 21.65
C ALA A 208 3.78 -19.17 20.39
N ALA A 209 4.57 -19.24 19.34
CA ALA A 209 4.22 -18.63 18.04
C ALA A 209 2.98 -19.27 17.41
N ALA A 210 2.86 -20.60 17.46
CA ALA A 210 1.68 -21.33 16.97
C ALA A 210 0.42 -21.04 17.82
N ALA A 211 0.57 -20.97 19.15
CA ALA A 211 -0.52 -20.66 20.07
C ALA A 211 -1.05 -19.22 19.85
N ALA A 212 -0.17 -18.25 19.64
CA ALA A 212 -0.57 -16.87 19.35
C ALA A 212 -1.47 -16.77 18.10
N ASN A 213 -1.13 -17.51 17.04
CA ASN A 213 -1.96 -17.57 15.84
C ASN A 213 -3.34 -18.19 16.10
N GLY A 214 -3.40 -19.27 16.87
CA GLY A 214 -4.67 -19.92 17.27
C GLY A 214 -5.56 -19.01 18.11
N VAL A 215 -4.98 -18.25 19.04
CA VAL A 215 -5.70 -17.30 19.88
C VAL A 215 -6.26 -16.16 19.03
N THR A 216 -5.48 -15.60 18.12
CA THR A 216 -5.92 -14.50 17.27
C THR A 216 -7.13 -14.91 16.43
N ASN A 217 -7.11 -16.09 15.82
CA ASN A 217 -8.23 -16.60 15.02
C ASN A 217 -9.51 -16.81 15.85
N ASN A 218 -9.38 -17.16 17.14
CA ASN A 218 -10.55 -17.43 18.00
C ASN A 218 -11.15 -16.16 18.62
N TYR A 219 -10.35 -15.11 18.88
CA TYR A 219 -10.80 -13.94 19.63
C TYR A 219 -11.11 -12.69 18.79
N ARG A 220 -10.58 -12.59 17.59
CA ARG A 220 -10.83 -11.43 16.72
C ARG A 220 -12.07 -11.56 15.80
N GLY A 221 -12.91 -12.59 15.99
CA GLY A 221 -14.18 -12.68 15.27
C GLY A 221 -14.06 -12.58 13.74
N GLY A 222 -13.02 -13.18 13.16
CA GLY A 222 -12.68 -13.08 11.74
C GLY A 222 -11.60 -12.03 11.43
N GLY A 223 -10.98 -11.43 12.43
CA GLY A 223 -9.79 -10.60 12.26
C GLY A 223 -8.57 -11.46 11.94
N HIS A 224 -7.87 -11.11 10.90
CA HIS A 224 -6.77 -11.90 10.32
C HIS A 224 -5.48 -11.65 11.12
N GLY A 225 -4.96 -12.64 11.78
CA GLY A 225 -3.86 -12.58 12.76
C GLY A 225 -2.48 -12.13 12.27
N ILE A 226 -2.41 -11.10 11.42
CA ILE A 226 -1.19 -10.60 10.80
C ILE A 226 -0.82 -9.18 11.30
N ASP A 227 -1.65 -8.54 12.12
CA ASP A 227 -1.39 -7.20 12.70
C ASP A 227 -0.28 -7.19 13.75
#